data_3e198455d69c1df0ab0059baaf61f806
#
_entry.id   3e198455d69c1df0ab0059baaf61f806
#
_cell.length_a   1.000
_cell.length_b   1.000
_cell.length_c   1.000
_cell.angle_alpha   90.00
_cell.angle_beta   90.00
_cell.angle_gamma   90.00
#
_symmetry.space_group_name_H-M   'P 1'
#
loop_
_entity.id
_entity.type
_entity.pdbx_description
1 polymer ?
#
loop_
_entity_poly.entity_id
_entity_poly.type
_entity_poly.pdbx_seq_one_letter_code
_entity_poly.pdbx_strand_id
1 'polypeptide(L)'
;MFRGFVYDRLLSGLTSRWYAEVLSRVPEGAGLLDVGIGTAAALLENSDRVKQKDIQVTGIDIDADYVERARARLRDSALHQSVDVRLESVYDHQGGPYDAVYFSASFMILPDPEKALLHCRGLLKSGGRIFFTQTIQNRPSRGLEIVKPMLKRVTSVEFGRVTYEDAFKAEIRAAGLDLEEFTVLGRHGNRSYCLAMARPA
;
A
#
# COMPACT_ATOMS: atom_id res chain seq x y z
N MET A 1 13.75 18.51 -9.43
CA MET A 1 13.42 18.81 -8.04
C MET A 1 12.00 19.38 -7.82
N PHE A 2 11.39 20.12 -8.74
CA PHE A 2 10.05 20.73 -8.56
C PHE A 2 8.84 19.81 -8.88
N ARG A 3 9.01 18.75 -9.65
CA ARG A 3 7.91 17.87 -10.11
C ARG A 3 7.42 16.87 -9.06
N GLY A 4 8.28 16.40 -8.16
CA GLY A 4 7.91 15.49 -7.07
C GLY A 4 7.03 16.15 -6.02
N PHE A 5 7.27 17.43 -5.71
CA PHE A 5 6.60 18.13 -4.63
C PHE A 5 5.10 18.41 -4.88
N VAL A 6 4.71 18.68 -6.12
CA VAL A 6 3.30 18.93 -6.51
C VAL A 6 2.53 17.60 -6.58
N TYR A 7 3.18 16.53 -7.04
CA TYR A 7 2.61 15.18 -7.10
C TYR A 7 2.39 14.61 -5.69
N ASP A 8 3.37 14.77 -4.79
CA ASP A 8 3.26 14.39 -3.38
C ASP A 8 2.09 15.09 -2.68
N ARG A 9 1.85 16.36 -2.97
CA ARG A 9 0.84 17.14 -2.26
C ARG A 9 -0.61 16.88 -2.72
N LEU A 10 -0.82 16.55 -4.00
CA LEU A 10 -2.15 16.19 -4.53
C LEU A 10 -2.53 14.74 -4.20
N LEU A 11 -1.56 13.84 -4.09
CA LEU A 11 -1.78 12.45 -3.73
C LEU A 11 -1.78 12.23 -2.21
N SER A 12 -1.12 13.10 -1.43
CA SER A 12 -1.06 12.95 0.04
C SER A 12 -2.45 12.92 0.68
N GLY A 13 -3.34 13.83 0.28
CA GLY A 13 -4.70 13.86 0.82
C GLY A 13 -5.54 12.63 0.48
N LEU A 14 -5.34 12.02 -0.69
CA LEU A 14 -6.00 10.78 -1.08
C LEU A 14 -5.43 9.59 -0.31
N THR A 15 -4.11 9.48 -0.26
CA THR A 15 -3.42 8.40 0.45
C THR A 15 -3.69 8.46 1.96
N SER A 16 -3.74 9.64 2.54
CA SER A 16 -4.09 9.82 3.96
C SER A 16 -5.49 9.31 4.29
N ARG A 17 -6.47 9.57 3.41
CA ARG A 17 -7.82 9.00 3.55
C ARG A 17 -7.81 7.46 3.44
N TRP A 18 -6.99 6.91 2.58
CA TRP A 18 -6.83 5.46 2.45
C TRP A 18 -6.27 4.83 3.72
N TYR A 19 -5.25 5.45 4.32
CA TYR A 19 -4.74 5.02 5.63
C TYR A 19 -5.83 5.09 6.70
N ALA A 20 -6.62 6.17 6.74
CA ALA A 20 -7.72 6.31 7.69
C ALA A 20 -8.73 5.15 7.58
N GLU A 21 -9.09 4.75 6.34
CA GLU A 21 -10.00 3.64 6.07
C GLU A 21 -9.41 2.29 6.50
N VAL A 22 -8.16 2.02 6.19
CA VAL A 22 -7.49 0.78 6.59
C VAL A 22 -7.30 0.71 8.10
N LEU A 23 -6.76 1.76 8.73
CA LEU A 23 -6.53 1.82 10.17
C LEU A 23 -7.83 1.69 10.98
N SER A 24 -8.97 2.11 10.43
CA SER A 24 -10.28 1.90 11.08
C SER A 24 -10.63 0.40 11.21
N ARG A 25 -10.18 -0.43 10.28
CA ARG A 25 -10.44 -1.88 10.20
C ARG A 25 -9.39 -2.74 10.88
N VAL A 26 -8.18 -2.22 11.06
CA VAL A 26 -7.10 -2.89 11.79
C VAL A 26 -7.46 -2.99 13.28
N PRO A 27 -7.28 -4.15 13.95
CA PRO A 27 -7.56 -4.29 15.39
C PRO A 27 -6.72 -3.37 16.28
N GLU A 28 -7.16 -3.18 17.53
CA GLU A 28 -6.35 -2.54 18.56
C GLU A 28 -5.16 -3.43 18.96
N GLY A 29 -4.02 -2.84 19.25
CA GLY A 29 -2.77 -3.54 19.58
C GLY A 29 -2.16 -4.32 18.41
N ALA A 30 -2.63 -4.08 17.18
CA ALA A 30 -2.20 -4.86 16.03
C ALA A 30 -0.76 -4.57 15.60
N GLY A 31 -0.06 -5.61 15.14
CA GLY A 31 1.13 -5.48 14.30
C GLY A 31 0.75 -5.33 12.83
N LEU A 32 1.14 -4.24 12.21
CA LEU A 32 0.88 -3.90 10.80
C LEU A 32 2.20 -3.89 10.01
N LEU A 33 2.24 -4.67 8.92
CA LEU A 33 3.29 -4.53 7.90
C LEU A 33 2.79 -3.59 6.80
N ASP A 34 3.45 -2.47 6.60
CA ASP A 34 3.16 -1.48 5.56
C ASP A 34 4.16 -1.62 4.41
N VAL A 35 3.71 -2.19 3.29
CA VAL A 35 4.54 -2.51 2.12
C VAL A 35 4.55 -1.36 1.12
N GLY A 36 5.70 -0.72 0.97
CA GLY A 36 5.86 0.49 0.19
C GLY A 36 5.39 1.72 0.97
N ILE A 37 5.84 1.85 2.24
CA ILE A 37 5.48 2.96 3.14
C ILE A 37 5.87 4.34 2.57
N GLY A 38 6.79 4.38 1.64
CA GLY A 38 7.31 5.61 1.06
C GLY A 38 7.95 6.51 2.11
N THR A 39 7.57 7.78 2.12
CA THR A 39 8.09 8.77 3.08
C THR A 39 7.33 8.82 4.41
N ALA A 40 6.45 7.86 4.69
CA ALA A 40 5.55 7.78 5.83
C ALA A 40 4.61 9.00 6.03
N ALA A 41 4.49 9.89 5.04
CA ALA A 41 3.71 11.13 5.18
C ALA A 41 2.23 10.85 5.48
N ALA A 42 1.61 9.95 4.71
CA ALA A 42 0.19 9.62 4.87
C ALA A 42 -0.10 8.88 6.19
N LEU A 43 0.83 8.05 6.67
CA LEU A 43 0.74 7.41 7.98
C LEU A 43 0.83 8.46 9.10
N LEU A 44 1.76 9.41 9.00
CA LEU A 44 1.92 10.49 9.97
C LEU A 44 0.69 11.40 10.07
N GLU A 45 0.00 11.66 8.97
CA GLU A 45 -1.27 12.39 8.98
C GLU A 45 -2.39 11.62 9.73
N ASN A 46 -2.18 10.33 10.01
CA ASN A 46 -3.08 9.46 10.77
C ASN A 46 -2.52 9.04 12.14
N SER A 47 -1.54 9.78 12.67
CA SER A 47 -0.85 9.45 13.92
C SER A 47 -1.79 9.24 15.11
N ASP A 48 -2.84 10.03 15.21
CA ASP A 48 -3.82 9.89 16.30
C ASP A 48 -4.51 8.53 16.27
N ARG A 49 -4.86 8.01 15.08
CA ARG A 49 -5.48 6.68 14.94
C ARG A 49 -4.52 5.56 15.29
N VAL A 50 -3.26 5.66 14.85
CA VAL A 50 -2.21 4.69 15.19
C VAL A 50 -2.02 4.61 16.70
N LYS A 51 -1.91 5.77 17.36
CA LYS A 51 -1.74 5.85 18.82
C LYS A 51 -2.98 5.39 19.58
N GLN A 52 -4.17 5.86 19.18
CA GLN A 52 -5.42 5.52 19.85
C GLN A 52 -5.67 4.01 19.84
N LYS A 53 -5.26 3.33 18.78
CA LYS A 53 -5.39 1.87 18.64
C LYS A 53 -4.15 1.09 19.04
N ASP A 54 -3.10 1.75 19.51
CA ASP A 54 -1.82 1.12 19.87
C ASP A 54 -1.24 0.23 18.76
N ILE A 55 -1.33 0.67 17.50
CA ILE A 55 -0.86 -0.11 16.35
C ILE A 55 0.66 0.03 16.25
N GLN A 56 1.34 -1.13 16.15
CA GLN A 56 2.78 -1.20 15.89
C GLN A 56 3.03 -1.43 14.40
N VAL A 57 3.72 -0.52 13.74
CA VAL A 57 3.93 -0.54 12.28
C VAL A 57 5.36 -0.90 11.95
N THR A 58 5.53 -1.93 11.12
CA THR A 58 6.77 -2.16 10.39
C THR A 58 6.56 -1.68 8.96
N GLY A 59 7.20 -0.58 8.58
CA GLY A 59 7.17 -0.07 7.21
C GLY A 59 8.38 -0.55 6.42
N ILE A 60 8.15 -1.08 5.23
CA ILE A 60 9.23 -1.47 4.32
C ILE A 60 9.14 -0.72 3.00
N ASP A 61 10.29 -0.34 2.45
CA ASP A 61 10.39 0.25 1.11
C ASP A 61 11.75 -0.11 0.50
N ILE A 62 11.82 -0.20 -0.82
CA ILE A 62 13.06 -0.49 -1.56
C ILE A 62 13.82 0.77 -1.97
N ASP A 63 13.19 1.95 -1.83
CA ASP A 63 13.79 3.24 -2.17
C ASP A 63 14.50 3.83 -0.94
N ALA A 64 15.83 3.90 -0.99
CA ALA A 64 16.65 4.40 0.10
C ALA A 64 16.35 5.86 0.46
N ASP A 65 16.05 6.71 -0.54
CA ASP A 65 15.71 8.12 -0.30
C ASP A 65 14.38 8.25 0.43
N TYR A 66 13.40 7.38 0.11
CA TYR A 66 12.11 7.35 0.82
C TYR A 66 12.28 6.88 2.25
N VAL A 67 13.04 5.82 2.48
CA VAL A 67 13.33 5.29 3.82
C VAL A 67 14.03 6.32 4.69
N GLU A 68 15.04 7.02 4.16
CA GLU A 68 15.73 8.07 4.89
C GLU A 68 14.79 9.20 5.30
N ARG A 69 13.95 9.68 4.37
CA ARG A 69 12.93 10.70 4.64
C ARG A 69 11.88 10.25 5.64
N ALA A 70 11.44 8.99 5.55
CA ALA A 70 10.49 8.42 6.50
C ALA A 70 11.08 8.41 7.91
N ARG A 71 12.30 7.89 8.07
CA ARG A 71 13.01 7.86 9.36
C ARG A 71 13.23 9.27 9.93
N ALA A 72 13.61 10.24 9.08
CA ALA A 72 13.78 11.62 9.51
C ALA A 72 12.47 12.24 10.03
N ARG A 73 11.35 12.02 9.33
CA ARG A 73 10.03 12.52 9.75
C ARG A 73 9.51 11.86 11.02
N LEU A 74 9.77 10.56 11.18
CA LEU A 74 9.30 9.78 12.33
C LEU A 74 10.07 10.10 13.61
N ARG A 75 11.35 10.44 13.51
CA ARG A 75 12.23 10.71 14.67
C ARG A 75 11.64 11.69 15.67
N ASP A 76 11.06 12.78 15.16
CA ASP A 76 10.50 13.86 15.99
C ASP A 76 8.97 13.83 16.02
N SER A 77 8.36 12.71 15.62
CA SER A 77 6.92 12.55 15.55
C SER A 77 6.34 11.82 16.76
N ALA A 78 5.02 11.91 16.90
CA ALA A 78 4.27 11.16 17.89
C ALA A 78 4.30 9.63 17.67
N LEU A 79 4.78 9.16 16.51
CA LEU A 79 4.88 7.75 16.14
C LEU A 79 6.30 7.17 16.27
N HIS A 80 7.26 7.92 16.82
CA HIS A 80 8.64 7.50 16.91
C HIS A 80 8.86 6.09 17.50
N GLN A 81 8.06 5.72 18.51
CA GLN A 81 8.16 4.42 19.18
C GLN A 81 7.24 3.35 18.58
N SER A 82 6.28 3.73 17.75
CA SER A 82 5.27 2.82 17.19
C SER A 82 5.56 2.42 15.75
N VAL A 83 6.56 3.05 15.08
CA VAL A 83 6.85 2.80 13.66
C VAL A 83 8.34 2.54 13.46
N ASP A 84 8.66 1.35 12.94
CA ASP A 84 9.99 0.97 12.46
C ASP A 84 10.02 0.95 10.93
N VAL A 85 10.96 1.65 10.29
CA VAL A 85 11.08 1.72 8.83
C VAL A 85 12.37 1.07 8.36
N ARG A 86 12.25 0.13 7.42
CA ARG A 86 13.36 -0.66 6.91
C ARG A 86 13.53 -0.49 5.40
N LEU A 87 14.79 -0.44 4.95
CA LEU A 87 15.14 -0.54 3.54
C LEU A 87 15.16 -2.03 3.18
N GLU A 88 14.03 -2.53 2.71
CA GLU A 88 13.83 -3.96 2.53
C GLU A 88 12.77 -4.23 1.46
N SER A 89 12.96 -5.31 0.71
CA SER A 89 11.98 -5.81 -0.26
C SER A 89 10.94 -6.68 0.42
N VAL A 90 9.68 -6.57 0.00
CA VAL A 90 8.61 -7.47 0.46
C VAL A 90 8.93 -8.95 0.22
N TYR A 91 9.71 -9.26 -0.80
CA TYR A 91 10.07 -10.64 -1.15
C TYR A 91 11.09 -11.28 -0.18
N ASP A 92 11.84 -10.45 0.55
CA ASP A 92 12.93 -10.85 1.43
C ASP A 92 12.60 -10.62 2.91
N HIS A 93 11.48 -9.94 3.19
CA HIS A 93 11.05 -9.61 4.54
C HIS A 93 10.74 -10.85 5.38
N GLN A 94 11.34 -10.95 6.57
CA GLN A 94 11.19 -12.09 7.47
C GLN A 94 10.65 -11.70 8.87
N GLY A 95 10.01 -10.54 8.96
CA GLY A 95 9.35 -10.08 10.19
C GLY A 95 8.02 -10.78 10.46
N GLY A 96 7.37 -10.39 11.54
CA GLY A 96 6.04 -10.88 11.90
C GLY A 96 6.05 -11.91 13.04
N PRO A 97 4.95 -12.66 13.25
CA PRO A 97 3.72 -12.58 12.45
C PRO A 97 2.91 -11.31 12.69
N TYR A 98 2.17 -10.87 11.66
CA TYR A 98 1.40 -9.63 11.63
C TYR A 98 -0.13 -9.88 11.72
N ASP A 99 -0.86 -8.96 12.32
CA ASP A 99 -2.33 -8.95 12.29
C ASP A 99 -2.85 -8.40 10.97
N ALA A 100 -2.07 -7.53 10.34
CA ALA A 100 -2.40 -6.93 9.06
C ALA A 100 -1.17 -6.71 8.18
N VAL A 101 -1.33 -6.88 6.86
CA VAL A 101 -0.40 -6.42 5.83
C VAL A 101 -1.13 -5.40 4.97
N TYR A 102 -0.50 -4.28 4.65
CA TYR A 102 -1.11 -3.21 3.87
C TYR A 102 -0.27 -2.80 2.67
N PHE A 103 -0.92 -2.69 1.52
CA PHE A 103 -0.37 -2.16 0.28
C PHE A 103 -1.07 -0.84 -0.08
N SER A 104 -0.43 0.28 0.19
CA SER A 104 -0.93 1.62 -0.15
C SER A 104 -0.46 2.04 -1.53
N ALA A 105 -1.23 1.76 -2.58
CA ALA A 105 -0.88 1.94 -3.99
C ALA A 105 0.43 1.25 -4.43
N SER A 106 1.01 0.42 -3.59
CA SER A 106 2.29 -0.27 -3.85
C SER A 106 2.10 -1.61 -4.57
N PHE A 107 0.96 -2.29 -4.40
CA PHE A 107 0.71 -3.59 -5.02
C PHE A 107 0.75 -3.55 -6.56
N MET A 108 0.23 -2.49 -7.17
CA MET A 108 0.18 -2.33 -8.63
C MET A 108 1.56 -2.13 -9.29
N ILE A 109 2.60 -1.82 -8.52
CA ILE A 109 3.97 -1.62 -9.02
C ILE A 109 4.89 -2.82 -8.77
N LEU A 110 4.42 -3.83 -8.03
CA LEU A 110 5.21 -5.03 -7.76
C LEU A 110 5.52 -5.80 -9.05
N PRO A 111 6.77 -6.27 -9.23
CA PRO A 111 7.15 -7.06 -10.41
C PRO A 111 6.49 -8.44 -10.42
N ASP A 112 6.31 -9.06 -9.27
CA ASP A 112 5.68 -10.38 -9.09
C ASP A 112 4.67 -10.34 -7.94
N PRO A 113 3.43 -9.88 -8.20
CA PRO A 113 2.42 -9.70 -7.15
C PRO A 113 1.94 -11.02 -6.54
N GLU A 114 1.91 -12.11 -7.31
CA GLU A 114 1.52 -13.41 -6.79
C GLU A 114 2.52 -13.92 -5.75
N LYS A 115 3.82 -13.85 -6.06
CA LYS A 115 4.88 -14.21 -5.12
C LYS A 115 4.83 -13.34 -3.85
N ALA A 116 4.59 -12.03 -4.00
CA ALA A 116 4.44 -11.13 -2.85
C ALA A 116 3.26 -11.51 -1.96
N LEU A 117 2.10 -11.84 -2.56
CA LEU A 117 0.92 -12.25 -1.79
C LEU A 117 1.12 -13.59 -1.07
N LEU A 118 1.71 -14.58 -1.74
CA LEU A 118 2.05 -15.87 -1.13
C LEU A 118 3.01 -15.69 0.05
N HIS A 119 4.00 -14.82 -0.10
CA HIS A 119 4.94 -14.49 0.95
C HIS A 119 4.23 -13.79 2.12
N CYS A 120 3.49 -12.71 1.86
CA CYS A 120 2.75 -11.96 2.88
C CYS A 120 1.72 -12.83 3.63
N ARG A 121 1.07 -13.79 2.94
CA ARG A 121 0.19 -14.76 3.57
C ARG A 121 0.90 -15.56 4.66
N GLY A 122 2.15 -15.95 4.42
CA GLY A 122 2.99 -16.66 5.39
C GLY A 122 3.41 -15.82 6.59
N LEU A 123 3.35 -14.48 6.48
CA LEU A 123 3.69 -13.53 7.53
C LEU A 123 2.50 -13.16 8.43
N LEU A 124 1.28 -13.61 8.09
CA LEU A 124 0.09 -13.30 8.87
C LEU A 124 -0.07 -14.21 10.10
N LYS A 125 -0.57 -13.63 11.16
CA LYS A 125 -1.16 -14.39 12.27
C LYS A 125 -2.42 -15.13 11.82
N SER A 126 -2.86 -16.12 12.62
CA SER A 126 -4.19 -16.69 12.46
C SER A 126 -5.26 -15.60 12.57
N GLY A 127 -6.12 -15.49 11.56
CA GLY A 127 -7.13 -14.43 11.45
C GLY A 127 -6.61 -13.10 10.93
N GLY A 128 -5.32 -13.01 10.57
CA GLY A 128 -4.73 -11.82 9.96
C GLY A 128 -5.28 -11.53 8.55
N ARG A 129 -5.16 -10.30 8.10
CA ARG A 129 -5.74 -9.81 6.84
C ARG A 129 -4.72 -9.03 6.01
N ILE A 130 -4.94 -9.05 4.71
CA ILE A 130 -4.20 -8.20 3.76
C ILE A 130 -5.14 -7.11 3.24
N PHE A 131 -4.69 -5.87 3.34
CA PHE A 131 -5.40 -4.69 2.88
C PHE A 131 -4.73 -4.12 1.63
N PHE A 132 -5.55 -3.61 0.73
CA PHE A 132 -5.10 -2.93 -0.47
C PHE A 132 -5.89 -1.63 -0.63
N THR A 133 -5.19 -0.56 -0.94
CA THR A 133 -5.83 0.63 -1.51
C THR A 133 -5.12 0.97 -2.81
N GLN A 134 -5.89 1.09 -3.87
CA GLN A 134 -5.33 1.33 -5.21
C GLN A 134 -6.33 1.93 -6.18
N THR A 135 -5.80 2.39 -7.31
CA THR A 135 -6.59 2.87 -8.43
C THR A 135 -6.92 1.73 -9.38
N ILE A 136 -8.19 1.57 -9.71
CA ILE A 136 -8.71 0.61 -10.69
C ILE A 136 -9.30 1.36 -11.89
N GLN A 137 -9.03 0.88 -13.10
CA GLN A 137 -9.62 1.38 -14.32
C GLN A 137 -10.99 0.72 -14.54
N ASN A 138 -12.02 1.56 -14.78
CA ASN A 138 -13.40 1.06 -14.96
C ASN A 138 -13.67 0.54 -16.38
N ARG A 139 -12.91 1.01 -17.36
CA ARG A 139 -13.07 0.63 -18.77
C ARG A 139 -11.70 0.47 -19.45
N PRO A 140 -11.55 -0.49 -20.38
CA PRO A 140 -10.34 -0.61 -21.18
C PRO A 140 -10.06 0.71 -21.93
N SER A 141 -8.84 1.19 -21.83
CA SER A 141 -8.37 2.37 -22.55
C SER A 141 -7.21 1.96 -23.45
N ARG A 142 -7.52 1.65 -24.71
CA ARG A 142 -6.53 1.26 -25.74
C ARG A 142 -5.36 2.25 -25.85
N GLY A 143 -5.61 3.54 -25.65
CA GLY A 143 -4.56 4.56 -25.69
C GLY A 143 -3.57 4.47 -24.52
N LEU A 144 -4.02 4.15 -23.30
CA LEU A 144 -3.17 4.00 -22.12
C LEU A 144 -2.32 2.73 -22.17
N GLU A 145 -2.82 1.66 -22.74
CA GLU A 145 -2.09 0.39 -22.89
C GLU A 145 -0.90 0.52 -23.85
N ILE A 146 -1.02 1.37 -24.87
CA ILE A 146 0.04 1.60 -25.87
C ILE A 146 1.06 2.63 -25.37
N VAL A 147 0.63 3.66 -24.64
CA VAL A 147 1.48 4.79 -24.24
C VAL A 147 2.30 4.50 -22.97
N LYS A 148 1.78 3.68 -22.04
CA LYS A 148 2.47 3.37 -20.78
C LYS A 148 3.86 2.74 -20.93
N PRO A 149 4.10 1.75 -21.81
CA PRO A 149 5.44 1.21 -22.03
C PRO A 149 6.43 2.26 -22.56
N MET A 150 5.92 3.24 -23.31
CA MET A 150 6.73 4.32 -23.90
C MET A 150 7.08 5.39 -22.85
N LEU A 151 6.17 5.68 -21.90
CA LEU A 151 6.41 6.58 -20.77
C LEU A 151 7.42 6.01 -19.76
N LYS A 152 7.48 4.69 -19.57
CA LYS A 152 8.52 4.03 -18.75
C LYS A 152 9.95 4.32 -19.20
N ARG A 153 10.15 4.62 -20.48
CA ARG A 153 11.47 4.97 -21.05
C ARG A 153 11.86 6.44 -20.88
N VAL A 154 10.92 7.31 -20.56
CA VAL A 154 11.11 8.77 -20.59
C VAL A 154 10.98 9.41 -19.20
N THR A 155 10.36 8.72 -18.23
CA THR A 155 10.18 9.25 -16.89
C THR A 155 10.64 8.23 -15.86
N SER A 156 11.38 8.68 -14.85
CA SER A 156 11.74 7.88 -13.65
C SER A 156 10.55 7.61 -12.69
N VAL A 157 9.33 7.94 -13.11
CA VAL A 157 8.11 7.64 -12.35
C VAL A 157 7.60 6.26 -12.78
N GLU A 158 7.65 5.28 -11.90
CA GLU A 158 7.04 3.98 -12.11
C GLU A 158 5.51 4.13 -12.11
N PHE A 159 4.95 4.26 -13.31
CA PHE A 159 3.50 4.11 -13.48
C PHE A 159 3.17 2.62 -13.32
N GLY A 160 2.52 2.26 -12.23
CA GLY A 160 2.04 0.90 -11.96
C GLY A 160 1.24 0.32 -13.13
N ARG A 161 1.04 -0.99 -13.13
CA ARG A 161 0.20 -1.69 -14.12
C ARG A 161 -1.19 -1.06 -14.20
N VAL A 162 -1.79 -1.06 -15.39
CA VAL A 162 -3.23 -0.79 -15.50
C VAL A 162 -3.95 -1.95 -14.85
N THR A 163 -4.62 -1.70 -13.75
CA THR A 163 -5.32 -2.73 -13.00
C THR A 163 -6.82 -2.60 -13.25
N TYR A 164 -7.45 -3.68 -13.68
CA TYR A 164 -8.89 -3.84 -13.80
C TYR A 164 -9.40 -4.66 -12.62
N GLU A 165 -10.66 -4.44 -12.23
CA GLU A 165 -11.25 -5.08 -11.05
C GLU A 165 -11.18 -6.61 -11.09
N ASP A 166 -11.61 -7.20 -12.22
CA ASP A 166 -11.63 -8.66 -12.36
C ASP A 166 -10.23 -9.27 -12.32
N ALA A 167 -9.24 -8.61 -12.95
CA ALA A 167 -7.84 -9.05 -12.93
C ALA A 167 -7.27 -8.99 -11.50
N PHE A 168 -7.52 -7.91 -10.78
CA PHE A 168 -7.10 -7.76 -9.39
C PHE A 168 -7.71 -8.83 -8.47
N LYS A 169 -9.02 -9.06 -8.59
CA LYS A 169 -9.72 -10.12 -7.84
C LYS A 169 -9.20 -11.52 -8.18
N ALA A 170 -8.83 -11.76 -9.44
CA ALA A 170 -8.25 -13.02 -9.87
C ALA A 170 -6.84 -13.23 -9.26
N GLU A 171 -5.99 -12.20 -9.21
CA GLU A 171 -4.67 -12.26 -8.57
C GLU A 171 -4.77 -12.61 -7.07
N ILE A 172 -5.72 -11.99 -6.35
CA ILE A 172 -5.98 -12.30 -4.93
C ILE A 172 -6.35 -13.78 -4.75
N ARG A 173 -7.28 -14.29 -5.56
CA ARG A 173 -7.71 -15.69 -5.49
C ARG A 173 -6.60 -16.68 -5.87
N ALA A 174 -5.80 -16.37 -6.88
CA ALA A 174 -4.67 -17.19 -7.30
C ALA A 174 -3.64 -17.40 -6.19
N ALA A 175 -3.47 -16.38 -5.32
CA ALA A 175 -2.61 -16.47 -4.14
C ALA A 175 -3.25 -17.24 -2.95
N GLY A 176 -4.43 -17.86 -3.13
CA GLY A 176 -5.14 -18.58 -2.07
C GLY A 176 -5.68 -17.65 -0.97
N LEU A 177 -6.18 -16.50 -1.40
CA LEU A 177 -6.82 -15.51 -0.52
C LEU A 177 -8.29 -15.35 -0.88
N ASP A 178 -9.15 -15.28 0.15
CA ASP A 178 -10.56 -14.93 0.04
C ASP A 178 -10.74 -13.42 0.20
N LEU A 179 -11.40 -12.79 -0.77
CA LEU A 179 -11.75 -11.38 -0.71
C LEU A 179 -12.97 -11.19 0.20
N GLU A 180 -12.78 -10.58 1.37
CA GLU A 180 -13.86 -10.30 2.33
C GLU A 180 -14.56 -8.96 2.06
N GLU A 181 -13.84 -7.95 1.59
CA GLU A 181 -14.36 -6.62 1.30
C GLU A 181 -13.78 -6.08 -0.01
N PHE A 182 -14.62 -5.41 -0.81
CA PHE A 182 -14.20 -4.59 -1.94
C PHE A 182 -15.08 -3.35 -2.01
N THR A 183 -14.53 -2.21 -1.62
CA THR A 183 -15.26 -0.95 -1.49
C THR A 183 -14.67 0.11 -2.39
N VAL A 184 -15.53 0.81 -3.15
CA VAL A 184 -15.16 1.98 -3.93
C VAL A 184 -15.20 3.21 -3.03
N LEU A 185 -14.04 3.76 -2.69
CA LEU A 185 -13.89 4.94 -1.84
C LEU A 185 -14.13 6.25 -2.59
N GLY A 186 -14.00 6.23 -3.91
CA GLY A 186 -14.21 7.40 -4.77
C GLY A 186 -14.02 7.09 -6.24
N ARG A 187 -14.46 8.02 -7.10
CA ARG A 187 -14.33 7.92 -8.55
C ARG A 187 -13.86 9.23 -9.15
N HIS A 188 -12.99 9.14 -10.15
CA HIS A 188 -12.58 10.29 -10.96
C HIS A 188 -12.39 9.88 -12.42
N GLY A 189 -13.24 10.37 -13.30
CA GLY A 189 -13.25 9.97 -14.72
C GLY A 189 -13.42 8.46 -14.89
N ASN A 190 -12.46 7.82 -15.59
CA ASN A 190 -12.45 6.37 -15.81
C ASN A 190 -11.73 5.58 -14.69
N ARG A 191 -11.54 6.17 -13.52
CA ARG A 191 -10.81 5.56 -12.41
C ARG A 191 -11.69 5.45 -11.18
N SER A 192 -11.60 4.33 -10.48
CA SER A 192 -12.11 4.13 -9.12
C SER A 192 -10.96 3.99 -8.15
N TYR A 193 -11.09 4.60 -6.98
CA TYR A 193 -10.20 4.40 -5.85
C TYR A 193 -10.85 3.36 -4.96
N CYS A 194 -10.18 2.24 -4.78
CA CYS A 194 -10.77 1.08 -4.12
C CYS A 194 -9.97 0.69 -2.89
N LEU A 195 -10.70 0.22 -1.88
CA LEU A 195 -10.18 -0.55 -0.76
C LEU A 195 -10.60 -2.01 -0.94
N ALA A 196 -9.67 -2.92 -0.76
CA ALA A 196 -9.94 -4.34 -0.68
C ALA A 196 -9.35 -4.91 0.61
N MET A 197 -10.02 -5.92 1.18
CA MET A 197 -9.57 -6.67 2.33
C MET A 197 -9.71 -8.16 2.02
N ALA A 198 -8.63 -8.91 2.23
CA ALA A 198 -8.58 -10.35 1.97
C ALA A 198 -7.96 -11.10 3.15
N ARG A 199 -8.31 -12.38 3.29
CA ARG A 199 -7.73 -13.30 4.28
C ARG A 199 -7.24 -14.57 3.61
N PRO A 200 -6.37 -15.35 4.26
CA PRO A 200 -6.10 -16.72 3.85
C PRO A 200 -7.39 -17.56 3.73
N ALA A 201 -7.53 -18.30 2.60
CA ALA A 201 -8.65 -19.19 2.33
C ALA A 201 -8.66 -20.41 3.28
#